data_aa36085b8f93e24c0e16aaf4baa35dbc
#
_entry.id   aa36085b8f93e24c0e16aaf4baa35dbc
#
_cell.length_a   1.000
_cell.length_b   1.000
_cell.length_c   1.000
_cell.angle_alpha   90.00
_cell.angle_beta   90.00
_cell.angle_gamma   90.00
#
_symmetry.space_group_name_H-M   'P 1'
#
loop_
_entity.id
_entity.type
_entity.pdbx_description
1 polymer ?
#
loop_
_entity_poly.entity_id
_entity_poly.type
_entity_poly.pdbx_seq_one_letter_code
_entity_poly.pdbx_strand_id
1 'polypeptide(L)'
;ASGEDSCDELTEPDKKAGRYWKGPVWAVTLAIVAIAMSLATSVIPPMQRSAAKVQPISSGRTLVCPPSQGKASLAAGSSGGSLQVGTSVEKLSEASVPVMTNVDTSAGYIRSTAGQRRPSGSALSSEGGMTAWVPCIGAATGGAVSVTNPSTSDLVVVNSDIRAATVDVTMLGPKGEIVTAGMRGIRVSPGQTKVLPMSVWDNGATPVTALVNAREGRVVVGARMWAGQGHDTSAMTQAAKTLFLPAVPAKVSTATLIISNPGTRRLSVSVTALAGRGPFTPDGADEIDIDPRSTVQVDLSKALAGEGVGLRLSADDPVIARLFVQGKPGTCLLYTSPSPRDLST
;
A
#
# COMPACT_ATOMS: atom_id res chain seq x y z
N ALA A 1 11.84 -83.20 20.29
CA ALA A 1 10.85 -84.08 20.86
C ALA A 1 9.52 -83.63 20.29
N SER A 2 9.11 -84.23 19.26
CA SER A 2 8.11 -85.31 19.12
C SER A 2 6.70 -84.82 19.48
N GLY A 3 5.76 -84.88 18.68
CA GLY A 3 5.22 -85.85 17.72
C GLY A 3 3.84 -85.36 17.42
N GLU A 4 3.46 -85.36 16.22
CA GLU A 4 2.72 -86.45 15.55
C GLU A 4 1.22 -86.47 15.82
N ASP A 5 0.55 -86.28 14.71
CA ASP A 5 -0.59 -87.06 14.17
C ASP A 5 -1.98 -86.74 14.75
N SER A 6 -3.01 -86.59 14.02
CA SER A 6 -3.54 -87.50 13.00
C SER A 6 -4.77 -86.88 12.35
N CYS A 7 -4.92 -87.22 11.12
CA CYS A 7 -6.06 -87.20 10.21
C CYS A 7 -7.43 -87.66 10.76
N ASP A 8 -8.38 -87.28 9.98
CA ASP A 8 -9.64 -87.96 9.55
C ASP A 8 -10.89 -87.12 9.90
N GLU A 9 -11.88 -87.04 9.17
CA GLU A 9 -12.39 -87.65 7.93
C GLU A 9 -13.70 -86.93 7.57
N LEU A 10 -13.84 -86.76 6.32
CA LEU A 10 -15.08 -86.60 5.54
C LEU A 10 -16.44 -86.72 6.25
N THR A 11 -17.29 -85.74 5.98
CA THR A 11 -18.62 -85.98 5.38
C THR A 11 -19.26 -84.74 4.82
N GLU A 12 -19.44 -84.64 3.51
CA GLU A 12 -20.55 -84.04 2.82
C GLU A 12 -21.83 -84.92 2.98
N PRO A 13 -23.04 -84.40 2.63
CA PRO A 13 -23.49 -83.19 2.00
C PRO A 13 -24.78 -82.63 2.68
N ASP A 14 -25.21 -81.45 2.38
CA ASP A 14 -26.53 -81.26 1.73
C ASP A 14 -26.88 -79.85 1.36
N LYS A 15 -27.41 -79.75 0.19
CA LYS A 15 -28.05 -78.71 -0.51
C LYS A 15 -28.91 -77.75 0.33
N LYS A 16 -28.76 -76.46 0.12
CA LYS A 16 -29.91 -75.57 -0.16
C LYS A 16 -29.46 -74.37 -1.03
N ALA A 17 -29.71 -74.58 -2.29
CA ALA A 17 -29.83 -73.44 -3.23
C ALA A 17 -30.91 -72.48 -2.74
N GLY A 18 -30.60 -71.19 -2.69
CA GLY A 18 -31.63 -70.21 -2.47
C GLY A 18 -31.17 -68.89 -1.84
N ARG A 19 -30.19 -68.18 -2.40
CA ARG A 19 -30.02 -66.78 -2.05
C ARG A 19 -29.12 -65.98 -3.00
N TYR A 20 -29.28 -66.14 -4.29
CA TYR A 20 -28.54 -65.38 -5.28
C TYR A 20 -29.37 -64.32 -6.01
N TRP A 21 -30.45 -63.79 -5.41
CA TRP A 21 -31.27 -62.79 -6.15
C TRP A 21 -31.45 -61.44 -5.46
N LYS A 22 -30.68 -61.17 -4.45
CA LYS A 22 -30.69 -59.81 -3.84
C LYS A 22 -29.55 -58.90 -4.27
N GLY A 23 -28.46 -59.46 -4.81
CA GLY A 23 -27.32 -58.68 -5.26
C GLY A 23 -27.62 -57.76 -6.46
N PRO A 24 -28.24 -58.22 -7.55
CA PRO A 24 -28.52 -57.39 -8.72
C PRO A 24 -29.58 -56.30 -8.44
N VAL A 25 -30.51 -56.55 -7.52
CA VAL A 25 -31.52 -55.55 -7.15
C VAL A 25 -30.92 -54.37 -6.42
N TRP A 26 -29.99 -54.61 -5.53
CA TRP A 26 -29.25 -53.55 -4.82
C TRP A 26 -28.32 -52.78 -5.77
N ALA A 27 -27.68 -53.43 -6.71
CA ALA A 27 -26.84 -52.75 -7.70
C ALA A 27 -27.68 -51.86 -8.65
N VAL A 28 -28.86 -52.33 -9.04
CA VAL A 28 -29.78 -51.56 -9.87
C VAL A 28 -30.36 -50.35 -9.10
N THR A 29 -30.73 -50.54 -7.83
CA THR A 29 -31.22 -49.41 -7.00
C THR A 29 -30.12 -48.36 -6.74
N LEU A 30 -28.89 -48.77 -6.48
CA LEU A 30 -27.78 -47.84 -6.35
C LEU A 30 -27.47 -47.08 -7.65
N ALA A 31 -27.55 -47.78 -8.79
CA ALA A 31 -27.38 -47.13 -10.09
C ALA A 31 -28.50 -46.10 -10.39
N ILE A 32 -29.75 -46.44 -10.07
CA ILE A 32 -30.88 -45.50 -10.24
C ILE A 32 -30.75 -44.30 -9.31
N VAL A 33 -30.31 -44.46 -8.07
CA VAL A 33 -30.07 -43.37 -7.13
C VAL A 33 -28.91 -42.50 -7.60
N ALA A 34 -27.83 -43.08 -8.12
CA ALA A 34 -26.71 -42.31 -8.68
C ALA A 34 -27.11 -41.50 -9.94
N ILE A 35 -27.92 -42.11 -10.81
CA ILE A 35 -28.46 -41.41 -11.99
C ILE A 35 -29.43 -40.28 -11.57
N ALA A 36 -30.31 -40.54 -10.60
CA ALA A 36 -31.23 -39.54 -10.08
C ALA A 36 -30.48 -38.35 -9.41
N MET A 37 -29.40 -38.63 -8.66
CA MET A 37 -28.56 -37.58 -8.09
C MET A 37 -27.80 -36.78 -9.18
N SER A 38 -27.30 -37.45 -10.21
CA SER A 38 -26.62 -36.73 -11.31
C SER A 38 -27.57 -35.88 -12.14
N LEU A 39 -28.81 -36.32 -12.34
CA LEU A 39 -29.86 -35.56 -12.98
C LEU A 39 -30.34 -34.40 -12.09
N ALA A 40 -30.43 -34.59 -10.77
CA ALA A 40 -30.79 -33.53 -9.85
C ALA A 40 -29.73 -32.41 -9.80
N THR A 41 -28.44 -32.73 -9.92
CA THR A 41 -27.36 -31.75 -9.99
C THR A 41 -27.34 -31.00 -11.33
N SER A 42 -27.85 -31.55 -12.41
CA SER A 42 -27.95 -30.90 -13.71
C SER A 42 -29.17 -29.95 -13.82
N VAL A 43 -30.20 -30.16 -12.99
CA VAL A 43 -31.41 -29.30 -12.95
C VAL A 43 -31.27 -28.16 -11.93
N ILE A 44 -30.34 -28.28 -10.96
CA ILE A 44 -30.02 -27.15 -10.08
C ILE A 44 -29.25 -26.15 -10.92
N PRO A 45 -29.83 -24.98 -11.29
CA PRO A 45 -29.06 -23.97 -11.99
C PRO A 45 -27.84 -23.69 -11.12
N PRO A 46 -26.63 -23.58 -11.69
CA PRO A 46 -25.47 -23.18 -10.92
C PRO A 46 -25.89 -21.92 -10.19
N MET A 47 -25.82 -21.93 -8.85
CA MET A 47 -25.98 -20.71 -8.08
C MET A 47 -25.02 -19.74 -8.71
N GLN A 48 -25.50 -18.94 -9.66
CA GLN A 48 -24.80 -17.76 -10.10
C GLN A 48 -24.66 -16.96 -8.79
N ARG A 49 -23.53 -17.14 -8.12
CA ARG A 49 -23.05 -16.06 -7.27
C ARG A 49 -23.16 -14.87 -8.19
N SER A 50 -24.16 -14.02 -7.97
CA SER A 50 -24.17 -12.68 -8.55
C SER A 50 -22.77 -12.20 -8.27
N ALA A 51 -21.92 -12.26 -9.28
CA ALA A 51 -20.67 -11.51 -9.25
C ALA A 51 -21.20 -10.14 -8.88
N ALA A 52 -20.94 -9.75 -7.63
CA ALA A 52 -21.26 -8.42 -7.18
C ALA A 52 -20.82 -7.57 -8.34
N LYS A 53 -21.77 -6.87 -8.99
CA LYS A 53 -21.44 -5.96 -10.08
C LYS A 53 -20.35 -5.12 -9.48
N VAL A 54 -19.11 -5.50 -9.74
CA VAL A 54 -17.96 -4.66 -9.51
C VAL A 54 -18.25 -3.53 -10.46
N GLN A 55 -18.96 -2.52 -9.95
CA GLN A 55 -19.00 -1.25 -10.64
C GLN A 55 -17.51 -0.97 -10.89
N PRO A 56 -17.11 -0.79 -12.16
CA PRO A 56 -15.75 -0.42 -12.44
C PRO A 56 -15.52 0.84 -11.63
N ILE A 57 -14.86 0.64 -10.50
CA ILE A 57 -14.41 1.72 -9.66
C ILE A 57 -13.58 2.53 -10.65
N SER A 58 -13.93 3.77 -10.89
CA SER A 58 -13.20 4.66 -11.77
C SER A 58 -11.84 4.97 -11.13
N SER A 59 -11.10 3.91 -10.90
CA SER A 59 -9.76 3.91 -10.38
C SER A 59 -8.89 4.61 -11.42
N GLY A 60 -8.38 5.74 -11.07
CA GLY A 60 -7.47 6.52 -11.91
C GLY A 60 -8.03 7.84 -12.45
N ARG A 61 -9.28 8.20 -12.17
CA ARG A 61 -9.84 9.48 -12.57
C ARG A 61 -9.92 10.52 -11.46
N THR A 62 -9.76 10.13 -10.22
CA THR A 62 -9.72 11.04 -9.08
C THR A 62 -8.40 10.91 -8.35
N LEU A 63 -7.66 12.00 -8.28
CA LEU A 63 -6.49 12.14 -7.45
C LEU A 63 -6.84 12.98 -6.23
N VAL A 64 -6.18 12.68 -5.13
CA VAL A 64 -6.31 13.43 -3.88
C VAL A 64 -4.92 13.87 -3.44
N CYS A 65 -4.77 15.15 -3.18
CA CYS A 65 -3.59 15.68 -2.51
C CYS A 65 -3.86 15.64 -1.01
N PRO A 66 -3.07 14.92 -0.23
CA PRO A 66 -3.20 14.95 1.22
C PRO A 66 -3.15 16.40 1.73
N PRO A 67 -3.98 16.75 2.73
CA PRO A 67 -3.99 18.10 3.26
C PRO A 67 -2.66 18.40 3.96
N SER A 68 -2.11 19.55 3.64
CA SER A 68 -0.98 20.14 4.35
C SER A 68 -1.46 21.07 5.45
N GLN A 69 -0.54 21.70 6.15
CA GLN A 69 -0.82 22.76 7.10
C GLN A 69 -0.52 24.12 6.42
N GLY A 70 -1.19 25.17 6.85
CA GLY A 70 -1.00 26.51 6.30
C GLY A 70 -1.66 26.71 4.94
N LYS A 71 -1.25 27.78 4.26
CA LYS A 71 -1.77 28.12 2.94
C LYS A 71 -1.22 27.16 1.90
N ALA A 72 -2.11 26.50 1.18
CA ALA A 72 -1.74 25.56 0.13
C ALA A 72 -2.42 25.90 -1.18
N SER A 73 -1.72 25.67 -2.28
CA SER A 73 -2.21 25.79 -3.64
C SER A 73 -2.14 24.45 -4.34
N LEU A 74 -3.22 24.09 -5.01
CA LEU A 74 -3.32 22.90 -5.85
C LEU A 74 -2.95 23.28 -7.28
N ALA A 75 -1.95 22.61 -7.82
CA ALA A 75 -1.62 22.66 -9.24
C ALA A 75 -2.07 21.36 -9.91
N ALA A 76 -2.80 21.46 -11.01
CA ALA A 76 -3.30 20.29 -11.73
C ALA A 76 -3.18 20.47 -13.25
N GLY A 77 -2.97 19.36 -13.92
CA GLY A 77 -2.86 19.28 -15.37
C GLY A 77 -3.34 17.96 -15.93
N SER A 78 -3.64 17.97 -17.24
CA SER A 78 -3.87 16.80 -18.04
C SER A 78 -3.37 17.05 -19.46
N SER A 79 -3.38 16.05 -20.33
CA SER A 79 -2.95 16.22 -21.72
C SER A 79 -3.95 16.99 -22.62
N GLY A 80 -4.91 17.67 -22.04
CA GLY A 80 -5.92 18.51 -22.72
C GLY A 80 -7.28 18.50 -22.05
N GLY A 81 -8.13 19.43 -22.44
CA GLY A 81 -9.49 19.55 -21.94
C GLY A 81 -9.60 20.31 -20.61
N SER A 82 -10.61 19.97 -19.84
CA SER A 82 -10.86 20.52 -18.51
C SER A 82 -10.73 19.45 -17.45
N LEU A 83 -10.49 19.88 -16.21
CA LEU A 83 -10.49 19.03 -15.02
C LEU A 83 -11.51 19.57 -14.04
N GLN A 84 -12.06 18.68 -13.23
CA GLN A 84 -12.83 19.05 -12.06
C GLN A 84 -11.90 19.12 -10.86
N VAL A 85 -11.84 20.26 -10.20
CA VAL A 85 -10.97 20.53 -9.04
C VAL A 85 -11.77 21.11 -7.88
N GLY A 86 -11.34 20.87 -6.66
CA GLY A 86 -11.99 21.40 -5.46
C GLY A 86 -11.38 20.88 -4.17
N THR A 87 -11.98 21.31 -3.07
CA THR A 87 -11.59 20.92 -1.70
C THR A 87 -12.52 19.87 -1.09
N SER A 88 -13.54 19.44 -1.83
CA SER A 88 -14.47 18.38 -1.45
C SER A 88 -14.82 17.55 -2.66
N VAL A 89 -14.95 16.25 -2.48
CA VAL A 89 -15.32 15.31 -3.55
C VAL A 89 -16.72 15.58 -4.12
N GLU A 90 -17.57 16.23 -3.33
CA GLU A 90 -18.97 16.57 -3.71
C GLU A 90 -19.05 17.93 -4.43
N LYS A 91 -18.09 18.83 -4.23
CA LYS A 91 -18.09 20.19 -4.77
C LYS A 91 -16.83 20.41 -5.60
N LEU A 92 -16.83 19.83 -6.80
CA LEU A 92 -15.77 20.02 -7.78
C LEU A 92 -16.23 21.01 -8.84
N SER A 93 -15.41 22.01 -9.13
CA SER A 93 -15.61 22.99 -10.18
C SER A 93 -14.80 22.62 -11.41
N GLU A 94 -15.38 22.82 -12.60
CA GLU A 94 -14.66 22.63 -13.85
C GLU A 94 -13.65 23.76 -14.07
N ALA A 95 -12.44 23.39 -14.46
CA ALA A 95 -11.35 24.31 -14.71
C ALA A 95 -10.57 23.91 -15.96
N SER A 96 -10.17 24.86 -16.78
CA SER A 96 -9.26 24.63 -17.91
C SER A 96 -7.85 24.32 -17.41
N VAL A 97 -7.15 23.44 -18.11
CA VAL A 97 -5.77 23.06 -17.76
C VAL A 97 -4.73 23.94 -18.47
N PRO A 98 -3.59 24.23 -17.83
CA PRO A 98 -3.24 23.96 -16.43
C PRO A 98 -4.05 24.81 -15.45
N VAL A 99 -4.37 24.26 -14.28
CA VAL A 99 -5.13 24.97 -13.26
C VAL A 99 -4.33 25.11 -11.97
N MET A 100 -4.43 26.27 -11.33
CA MET A 100 -3.96 26.50 -9.95
C MET A 100 -5.12 27.06 -9.13
N THR A 101 -5.35 26.49 -7.96
CA THR A 101 -6.39 26.94 -7.03
C THR A 101 -5.95 26.76 -5.59
N ASN A 102 -6.49 27.57 -4.68
CA ASN A 102 -6.20 27.44 -3.26
C ASN A 102 -7.02 26.30 -2.66
N VAL A 103 -6.39 25.52 -1.83
CA VAL A 103 -7.00 24.41 -1.07
C VAL A 103 -6.82 24.58 0.45
N ASP A 104 -6.06 25.59 0.85
CA ASP A 104 -5.72 25.88 2.26
C ASP A 104 -5.32 24.58 3.01
N THR A 105 -5.91 24.34 4.18
CA THR A 105 -5.65 23.17 5.01
C THR A 105 -6.47 21.95 4.62
N SER A 106 -7.28 22.03 3.56
CA SER A 106 -8.13 20.93 3.10
C SER A 106 -7.40 20.00 2.14
N ALA A 107 -7.92 18.77 1.98
CA ALA A 107 -7.49 17.90 0.90
C ALA A 107 -7.87 18.54 -0.46
N GLY A 108 -6.95 18.49 -1.42
CA GLY A 108 -7.24 18.86 -2.79
C GLY A 108 -7.75 17.68 -3.59
N TYR A 109 -8.75 17.89 -4.43
CA TYR A 109 -9.30 16.84 -5.30
C TYR A 109 -9.18 17.25 -6.76
N ILE A 110 -8.72 16.33 -7.59
CA ILE A 110 -8.60 16.47 -9.04
C ILE A 110 -9.30 15.29 -9.68
N ARG A 111 -10.26 15.55 -10.56
CA ARG A 111 -10.99 14.50 -11.29
C ARG A 111 -10.94 14.80 -12.78
N SER A 112 -10.57 13.81 -13.58
CA SER A 112 -10.73 13.90 -15.03
C SER A 112 -12.16 13.58 -15.43
N THR A 113 -12.65 14.29 -16.43
CA THR A 113 -13.94 13.99 -17.05
C THR A 113 -13.85 12.75 -17.94
N ALA A 114 -15.00 12.18 -18.34
CA ALA A 114 -15.03 10.98 -19.15
C ALA A 114 -14.31 11.19 -20.51
N GLY A 115 -13.51 10.22 -20.92
CA GLY A 115 -12.78 10.26 -22.19
C GLY A 115 -11.44 11.01 -22.18
N GLN A 116 -11.07 11.62 -21.06
CA GLN A 116 -9.80 12.32 -20.91
C GLN A 116 -8.69 11.41 -20.37
N ARG A 117 -7.44 11.80 -20.63
CA ARG A 117 -6.27 11.14 -20.08
C ARG A 117 -6.20 11.35 -18.56
N ARG A 118 -5.38 10.53 -17.89
CA ARG A 118 -5.21 10.60 -16.44
C ARG A 118 -4.76 12.00 -16.03
N PRO A 119 -5.37 12.59 -15.00
CA PRO A 119 -4.92 13.86 -14.46
C PRO A 119 -3.60 13.67 -13.73
N SER A 120 -2.86 14.75 -13.59
CA SER A 120 -1.70 14.86 -12.70
C SER A 120 -1.88 16.09 -11.81
N GLY A 121 -1.27 16.09 -10.66
CA GLY A 121 -1.30 17.28 -9.80
C GLY A 121 -0.48 17.13 -8.55
N SER A 122 -0.31 18.26 -7.90
CA SER A 122 0.40 18.38 -6.63
C SER A 122 -0.16 19.54 -5.82
N ALA A 123 -0.02 19.48 -4.52
CA ALA A 123 -0.25 20.60 -3.63
C ALA A 123 1.08 21.17 -3.16
N LEU A 124 1.15 22.48 -3.12
CA LEU A 124 2.27 23.25 -2.61
C LEU A 124 1.77 24.09 -1.44
N SER A 125 2.38 23.94 -0.28
CA SER A 125 2.06 24.74 0.89
C SER A 125 3.27 25.50 1.39
N SER A 126 3.04 26.64 2.04
CA SER A 126 4.09 27.45 2.63
C SER A 126 3.66 27.92 4.02
N GLU A 127 4.48 27.61 5.02
CA GLU A 127 4.27 28.03 6.41
C GLU A 127 5.61 28.16 7.12
N GLY A 128 5.77 29.16 7.96
CA GLY A 128 6.98 29.37 8.77
C GLY A 128 8.27 29.46 7.98
N GLY A 129 8.22 29.94 6.73
CA GLY A 129 9.39 30.03 5.83
C GLY A 129 9.77 28.68 5.18
N MET A 130 9.03 27.62 5.43
CA MET A 130 9.19 26.31 4.77
C MET A 130 8.15 26.13 3.66
N THR A 131 8.55 25.42 2.63
CA THR A 131 7.66 25.05 1.52
C THR A 131 7.58 23.52 1.46
N ALA A 132 6.38 22.98 1.55
CA ALA A 132 6.10 21.56 1.39
C ALA A 132 5.41 21.32 0.05
N TRP A 133 5.82 20.27 -0.63
CA TRP A 133 5.24 19.82 -1.88
C TRP A 133 4.79 18.37 -1.74
N VAL A 134 3.55 18.08 -2.11
CA VAL A 134 3.01 16.74 -2.05
C VAL A 134 2.31 16.37 -3.36
N PRO A 135 2.61 15.21 -3.96
CA PRO A 135 1.89 14.75 -5.14
C PRO A 135 0.47 14.34 -4.78
N CYS A 136 -0.45 14.59 -5.70
CA CYS A 136 -1.81 14.07 -5.63
C CYS A 136 -1.83 12.65 -6.18
N ILE A 137 -2.40 11.72 -5.44
CA ILE A 137 -2.38 10.30 -5.75
C ILE A 137 -3.79 9.70 -5.74
N GLY A 138 -3.96 8.58 -6.40
CA GLY A 138 -5.22 7.83 -6.37
C GLY A 138 -5.43 7.10 -5.05
N ALA A 139 -6.69 6.94 -4.65
CA ALA A 139 -7.03 6.14 -3.49
C ALA A 139 -6.73 4.64 -3.73
N ALA A 140 -6.19 3.97 -2.72
CA ALA A 140 -5.82 2.56 -2.75
C ALA A 140 -6.34 1.83 -1.50
N THR A 141 -6.27 0.50 -1.53
CA THR A 141 -6.60 -0.35 -0.36
C THR A 141 -5.54 -0.31 0.74
N GLY A 142 -4.44 0.39 0.51
CA GLY A 142 -3.40 0.59 1.50
C GLY A 142 -2.21 1.31 0.91
N GLY A 143 -1.27 1.65 1.77
CA GLY A 143 -0.02 2.29 1.43
C GLY A 143 0.81 2.55 2.68
N ALA A 144 1.99 3.08 2.49
CA ALA A 144 2.93 3.33 3.58
C ALA A 144 3.40 4.79 3.59
N VAL A 145 3.60 5.32 4.77
CA VAL A 145 4.27 6.61 4.99
C VAL A 145 5.36 6.44 6.04
N SER A 146 6.52 7.01 5.79
CA SER A 146 7.62 7.04 6.75
C SER A 146 7.80 8.44 7.29
N VAL A 147 8.11 8.54 8.56
CA VAL A 147 8.40 9.80 9.25
C VAL A 147 9.70 9.66 10.05
N THR A 148 10.42 10.76 10.20
CA THR A 148 11.68 10.79 10.97
C THR A 148 11.44 10.83 12.47
N ASN A 149 10.30 11.38 12.89
CA ASN A 149 9.95 11.55 14.30
C ASN A 149 8.43 11.44 14.49
N PRO A 150 7.91 10.32 15.03
CA PRO A 150 6.47 10.15 15.24
C PRO A 150 5.90 11.12 16.29
N SER A 151 6.70 11.57 17.26
CA SER A 151 6.23 12.49 18.31
C SER A 151 5.81 13.87 17.75
N THR A 152 6.33 14.24 16.58
CA THR A 152 6.02 15.48 15.88
C THR A 152 5.38 15.25 14.51
N SER A 153 4.68 14.15 14.36
CA SER A 153 4.08 13.77 13.08
C SER A 153 2.62 13.35 13.22
N ASP A 154 1.85 13.64 12.19
CA ASP A 154 0.47 13.21 12.04
C ASP A 154 0.34 12.24 10.88
N LEU A 155 -0.41 11.16 11.06
CA LEU A 155 -0.91 10.35 9.98
C LEU A 155 -2.23 10.94 9.48
N VAL A 156 -2.34 11.18 8.19
CA VAL A 156 -3.53 11.75 7.56
C VAL A 156 -4.17 10.71 6.66
N VAL A 157 -5.44 10.40 6.89
CA VAL A 157 -6.20 9.44 6.10
C VAL A 157 -7.39 10.15 5.46
N VAL A 158 -7.43 10.17 4.13
CA VAL A 158 -8.49 10.79 3.35
C VAL A 158 -9.32 9.73 2.67
N ASN A 159 -10.61 9.72 2.94
CA ASN A 159 -11.57 8.90 2.22
C ASN A 159 -12.23 9.73 1.12
N SER A 160 -11.84 9.51 -0.12
CA SER A 160 -12.41 10.19 -1.28
C SER A 160 -13.60 9.46 -1.91
N ASP A 161 -14.05 8.38 -1.31
CA ASP A 161 -15.18 7.57 -1.79
C ASP A 161 -16.51 8.03 -1.16
N ILE A 162 -17.61 7.60 -1.76
CA ILE A 162 -18.99 7.82 -1.26
C ILE A 162 -19.41 6.84 -0.16
N ARG A 163 -18.56 5.86 0.15
CA ARG A 163 -18.74 4.89 1.23
C ARG A 163 -17.71 5.10 2.31
N ALA A 164 -18.06 4.74 3.54
CA ALA A 164 -17.10 4.75 4.63
C ALA A 164 -15.97 3.76 4.37
N ALA A 165 -14.77 4.12 4.78
CA ALA A 165 -13.62 3.24 4.81
C ALA A 165 -13.31 2.83 6.26
N THR A 166 -12.81 1.61 6.43
CA THR A 166 -12.30 1.12 7.71
C THR A 166 -10.85 0.72 7.52
N VAL A 167 -9.94 1.35 8.24
CA VAL A 167 -8.50 1.14 8.09
C VAL A 167 -7.87 0.59 9.36
N ASP A 168 -6.83 -0.20 9.17
CA ASP A 168 -5.87 -0.61 10.19
C ASP A 168 -4.54 0.05 9.93
N VAL A 169 -3.88 0.46 10.99
CA VAL A 169 -2.52 0.97 10.97
C VAL A 169 -1.58 -0.05 11.62
N THR A 170 -0.42 -0.22 11.05
CA THR A 170 0.68 -0.99 11.62
C THR A 170 1.92 -0.11 11.57
N MET A 171 2.57 0.10 12.70
CA MET A 171 3.78 0.90 12.76
C MET A 171 5.01 0.00 12.87
N LEU A 172 6.00 0.25 12.03
CA LEU A 172 7.28 -0.44 12.01
C LEU A 172 8.34 0.51 12.56
N GLY A 173 8.90 0.15 13.70
CA GLY A 173 10.01 0.87 14.33
C GLY A 173 11.34 0.14 14.16
N PRO A 174 12.44 0.68 14.72
CA PRO A 174 13.75 0.07 14.60
C PRO A 174 13.89 -1.32 15.24
N LYS A 175 13.04 -1.62 16.21
CA LYS A 175 13.05 -2.89 16.96
C LYS A 175 11.94 -3.86 16.54
N GLY A 176 11.24 -3.56 15.45
CA GLY A 176 10.10 -4.34 14.97
C GLY A 176 8.78 -3.57 15.00
N GLU A 177 7.68 -4.32 14.94
CA GLU A 177 6.33 -3.75 14.96
C GLU A 177 6.00 -3.11 16.32
N ILE A 178 5.52 -1.88 16.28
CA ILE A 178 5.02 -1.16 17.45
C ILE A 178 3.55 -1.51 17.60
N VAL A 179 3.21 -2.19 18.71
CA VAL A 179 1.85 -2.62 19.02
C VAL A 179 1.27 -1.74 20.11
N THR A 180 0.23 -1.00 19.78
CA THR A 180 -0.50 -0.15 20.74
C THR A 180 -1.99 -0.10 20.44
N ALA A 181 -2.78 0.37 21.39
CA ALA A 181 -4.23 0.48 21.23
C ALA A 181 -4.61 1.56 20.20
N GLY A 182 -5.80 1.43 19.61
CA GLY A 182 -6.36 2.44 18.71
C GLY A 182 -5.86 2.41 17.26
N MET A 183 -5.01 1.43 16.90
CA MET A 183 -4.48 1.30 15.53
C MET A 183 -5.37 0.47 14.59
N ARG A 184 -6.44 -0.13 15.09
CA ARG A 184 -7.31 -1.04 14.34
C ARG A 184 -8.73 -0.52 14.25
N GLY A 185 -9.41 -0.83 13.13
CA GLY A 185 -10.82 -0.50 12.94
C GLY A 185 -11.11 1.00 12.88
N ILE A 186 -10.17 1.80 12.42
CA ILE A 186 -10.33 3.26 12.33
C ILE A 186 -11.29 3.56 11.20
N ARG A 187 -12.48 4.06 11.53
CA ARG A 187 -13.50 4.43 10.55
C ARG A 187 -13.28 5.84 10.04
N VAL A 188 -13.32 6.00 8.71
CA VAL A 188 -13.24 7.29 8.00
C VAL A 188 -14.50 7.43 7.16
N SER A 189 -15.34 8.42 7.48
CA SER A 189 -16.61 8.66 6.79
C SER A 189 -16.39 9.10 5.33
N PRO A 190 -17.41 8.98 4.46
CA PRO A 190 -17.31 9.43 3.08
C PRO A 190 -16.87 10.90 2.98
N GLY A 191 -15.93 11.19 2.07
CA GLY A 191 -15.43 12.55 1.83
C GLY A 191 -14.67 13.17 3.00
N GLN A 192 -14.41 12.44 4.08
CA GLN A 192 -13.75 12.96 5.28
C GLN A 192 -12.25 12.72 5.29
N THR A 193 -11.57 13.64 5.94
CA THR A 193 -10.16 13.51 6.33
C THR A 193 -10.06 13.24 7.82
N LYS A 194 -9.29 12.24 8.21
CA LYS A 194 -8.98 11.94 9.59
C LYS A 194 -7.50 12.18 9.84
N VAL A 195 -7.22 12.99 10.84
CA VAL A 195 -5.86 13.30 11.30
C VAL A 195 -5.62 12.53 12.59
N LEU A 196 -4.54 11.78 12.63
CA LEU A 196 -4.18 10.89 13.72
C LEU A 196 -2.77 11.25 14.19
N PRO A 197 -2.62 11.94 15.34
CA PRO A 197 -1.31 12.22 15.89
C PRO A 197 -0.55 10.93 16.16
N MET A 198 0.61 10.75 15.54
CA MET A 198 1.39 9.52 15.70
C MET A 198 2.02 9.41 17.08
N SER A 199 2.17 10.53 17.79
CA SER A 199 2.62 10.60 19.18
C SER A 199 1.75 9.82 20.18
N VAL A 200 0.49 9.57 19.83
CA VAL A 200 -0.42 8.74 20.64
C VAL A 200 0.02 7.26 20.60
N TRP A 201 0.65 6.84 19.53
CA TRP A 201 1.08 5.45 19.32
C TRP A 201 2.56 5.24 19.62
N ASP A 202 3.38 6.22 19.30
CA ASP A 202 4.82 6.23 19.60
C ASP A 202 5.28 7.66 19.86
N ASN A 203 5.70 7.90 21.08
CA ASN A 203 6.24 9.20 21.51
C ASN A 203 7.78 9.25 21.41
N GLY A 204 8.38 8.33 20.69
CA GLY A 204 9.81 8.29 20.43
C GLY A 204 10.23 9.33 19.39
N ALA A 205 11.54 9.51 19.28
CA ALA A 205 12.17 10.36 18.27
C ALA A 205 12.90 9.55 17.17
N THR A 206 12.63 8.25 17.09
CA THR A 206 13.23 7.37 16.09
C THR A 206 12.32 7.24 14.87
N PRO A 207 12.88 7.08 13.67
CA PRO A 207 12.08 6.92 12.47
C PRO A 207 11.15 5.70 12.52
N VAL A 208 9.94 5.89 12.03
CA VAL A 208 8.95 4.82 11.90
C VAL A 208 8.28 4.86 10.53
N THR A 209 7.75 3.71 10.11
CA THR A 209 6.90 3.61 8.93
C THR A 209 5.54 3.11 9.33
N ALA A 210 4.50 3.88 9.02
CA ALA A 210 3.12 3.49 9.19
C ALA A 210 2.61 2.82 7.92
N LEU A 211 2.20 1.56 8.05
CA LEU A 211 1.48 0.80 7.02
C LEU A 211 0.00 0.97 7.29
N VAL A 212 -0.74 1.45 6.32
CA VAL A 212 -2.19 1.58 6.39
C VAL A 212 -2.82 0.57 5.46
N ASN A 213 -3.74 -0.22 5.96
CA ASN A 213 -4.50 -1.20 5.18
C ASN A 213 -5.99 -0.97 5.39
N ALA A 214 -6.72 -0.73 4.31
CA ALA A 214 -8.17 -0.60 4.34
C ALA A 214 -8.81 -1.99 4.25
N ARG A 215 -9.50 -2.41 5.31
CA ARG A 215 -10.36 -3.61 5.28
C ARG A 215 -11.58 -3.39 4.40
N GLU A 216 -12.07 -2.15 4.39
CA GLU A 216 -13.21 -1.72 3.60
C GLU A 216 -12.88 -0.38 2.95
N GLY A 217 -13.28 -0.21 1.69
CA GLY A 217 -13.08 1.01 0.94
C GLY A 217 -11.66 1.21 0.43
N ARG A 218 -11.36 2.43 0.06
CA ARG A 218 -10.03 2.88 -0.39
C ARG A 218 -9.76 4.25 0.17
N VAL A 219 -8.50 4.49 0.48
CA VAL A 219 -8.07 5.75 1.11
C VAL A 219 -6.82 6.30 0.44
N VAL A 220 -6.62 7.58 0.59
CA VAL A 220 -5.33 8.22 0.38
C VAL A 220 -4.72 8.48 1.74
N VAL A 221 -3.46 8.14 1.90
CA VAL A 221 -2.72 8.32 3.14
C VAL A 221 -1.60 9.32 2.91
N GLY A 222 -1.39 10.19 3.88
CA GLY A 222 -0.26 11.10 3.94
C GLY A 222 0.30 11.18 5.34
N ALA A 223 1.46 11.77 5.48
CA ALA A 223 2.02 12.17 6.77
C ALA A 223 2.35 13.66 6.75
N ARG A 224 2.05 14.34 7.84
CA ARG A 224 2.53 15.69 8.11
C ARG A 224 3.60 15.59 9.19
N MET A 225 4.72 16.25 8.97
CA MET A 225 5.88 16.25 9.84
C MET A 225 6.25 17.66 10.19
N TRP A 226 6.35 17.96 11.45
CA TRP A 226 6.74 19.25 11.95
C TRP A 226 8.26 19.37 12.04
N ALA A 227 8.81 20.46 11.54
CA ALA A 227 10.21 20.78 11.60
C ALA A 227 10.38 22.27 11.92
N GLY A 228 10.82 22.59 13.12
CA GLY A 228 10.91 23.98 13.56
C GLY A 228 9.53 24.66 13.57
N GLN A 229 9.39 25.77 12.85
CA GLN A 229 8.13 26.53 12.72
C GLN A 229 7.32 26.16 11.48
N GLY A 230 7.84 25.26 10.64
CA GLY A 230 7.19 24.80 9.43
C GLY A 230 6.81 23.34 9.51
N HIS A 231 6.26 22.85 8.42
CA HIS A 231 5.89 21.44 8.28
C HIS A 231 6.23 20.95 6.89
N ASP A 232 6.34 19.65 6.79
CA ASP A 232 6.42 18.93 5.53
C ASP A 232 5.27 17.94 5.41
N THR A 233 4.86 17.65 4.19
CA THR A 233 3.77 16.74 3.90
C THR A 233 4.21 15.71 2.88
N SER A 234 3.83 14.47 3.12
CA SER A 234 4.16 13.39 2.22
C SER A 234 2.95 12.54 1.87
N ALA A 235 2.93 11.98 0.67
CA ALA A 235 1.95 11.00 0.24
C ALA A 235 2.44 9.57 0.47
N MET A 236 1.50 8.62 0.55
CA MET A 236 1.82 7.20 0.68
C MET A 236 2.57 6.66 -0.53
N THR A 237 3.38 5.67 -0.28
CA THR A 237 4.05 4.84 -1.30
C THR A 237 3.61 3.39 -1.18
N GLN A 238 3.92 2.59 -2.20
CA GLN A 238 3.72 1.15 -2.20
C GLN A 238 5.06 0.44 -2.02
N ALA A 239 5.03 -0.72 -1.37
CA ALA A 239 6.23 -1.55 -1.27
C ALA A 239 6.58 -2.15 -2.65
N ALA A 240 7.87 -2.18 -2.98
CA ALA A 240 8.36 -2.77 -4.22
C ALA A 240 9.78 -3.34 -4.05
N LYS A 241 10.15 -4.27 -4.93
CA LYS A 241 11.51 -4.86 -4.96
C LYS A 241 12.55 -3.91 -5.52
N THR A 242 12.14 -3.03 -6.41
CA THR A 242 12.99 -1.98 -6.96
C THR A 242 12.29 -0.65 -6.79
N LEU A 243 12.98 0.31 -6.19
CA LEU A 243 12.49 1.65 -5.96
C LEU A 243 13.46 2.67 -6.58
N PHE A 244 12.89 3.74 -7.12
CA PHE A 244 13.66 4.87 -7.61
C PHE A 244 13.27 6.11 -6.81
N LEU A 245 14.27 6.77 -6.23
CA LEU A 245 14.15 8.06 -5.56
C LEU A 245 14.81 9.09 -6.48
N PRO A 246 14.05 9.74 -7.36
CA PRO A 246 14.61 10.69 -8.31
C PRO A 246 14.99 11.98 -7.59
N ALA A 247 16.01 12.65 -8.09
CA ALA A 247 16.32 14.02 -7.76
C ALA A 247 16.69 14.32 -6.29
N VAL A 248 17.79 13.73 -5.85
CA VAL A 248 18.52 14.29 -4.71
C VAL A 248 19.27 15.53 -5.20
N PRO A 249 19.02 16.74 -4.66
CA PRO A 249 19.69 17.94 -5.11
C PRO A 249 21.19 17.90 -4.76
N ALA A 250 21.99 18.66 -5.50
CA ALA A 250 23.39 18.85 -5.15
C ALA A 250 23.55 19.63 -3.84
N LYS A 251 24.67 19.40 -3.14
CA LYS A 251 25.07 20.15 -1.94
C LYS A 251 24.05 20.05 -0.79
N VAL A 252 23.51 18.88 -0.59
CA VAL A 252 22.66 18.60 0.58
C VAL A 252 23.47 18.70 1.88
N SER A 253 22.84 19.17 2.95
CA SER A 253 23.43 19.17 4.29
C SER A 253 23.18 17.89 5.03
N THR A 254 21.97 17.31 4.84
CA THR A 254 21.61 15.98 5.37
C THR A 254 20.84 15.20 4.30
N ALA A 255 21.07 13.90 4.29
CA ALA A 255 20.32 12.95 3.46
C ALA A 255 20.10 11.67 4.29
N THR A 256 18.90 11.52 4.80
CA THR A 256 18.52 10.39 5.66
C THR A 256 17.59 9.47 4.88
N LEU A 257 18.07 8.26 4.60
CA LEU A 257 17.28 7.23 3.94
C LEU A 257 16.62 6.35 5.01
N ILE A 258 15.31 6.25 4.98
CA ILE A 258 14.52 5.35 5.82
C ILE A 258 14.05 4.21 4.93
N ILE A 259 14.34 2.96 5.33
CA ILE A 259 13.93 1.76 4.63
C ILE A 259 13.19 0.86 5.62
N SER A 260 12.08 0.29 5.17
CA SER A 260 11.26 -0.59 6.01
C SER A 260 10.97 -1.90 5.31
N ASN A 261 11.07 -2.96 6.08
CA ASN A 261 10.72 -4.31 5.69
C ASN A 261 9.31 -4.64 6.20
N PRO A 262 8.28 -4.62 5.36
CA PRO A 262 6.92 -4.99 5.78
C PRO A 262 6.73 -6.49 5.90
N GLY A 263 7.70 -7.29 5.43
CA GLY A 263 7.66 -8.75 5.39
C GLY A 263 7.96 -9.42 6.72
N THR A 264 7.93 -10.75 6.71
CA THR A 264 8.17 -11.61 7.89
C THR A 264 9.54 -12.29 7.88
N ARG A 265 10.36 -11.99 6.85
CA ARG A 265 11.73 -12.51 6.72
C ARG A 265 12.72 -11.35 6.74
N ARG A 266 13.90 -11.56 7.28
CA ARG A 266 15.03 -10.64 7.13
C ARG A 266 15.37 -10.53 5.65
N LEU A 267 15.72 -9.35 5.20
CA LEU A 267 16.14 -9.08 3.84
C LEU A 267 17.30 -8.09 3.82
N SER A 268 18.04 -8.09 2.72
CA SER A 268 19.08 -7.12 2.43
C SER A 268 18.66 -6.20 1.29
N VAL A 269 19.05 -4.95 1.37
CA VAL A 269 18.77 -3.90 0.37
C VAL A 269 20.07 -3.29 -0.10
N SER A 270 20.26 -3.23 -1.40
CA SER A 270 21.35 -2.49 -2.02
C SER A 270 20.87 -1.14 -2.55
N VAL A 271 21.70 -0.12 -2.39
CA VAL A 271 21.43 1.23 -2.89
C VAL A 271 22.48 1.63 -3.92
N THR A 272 22.01 2.05 -5.09
CA THR A 272 22.88 2.58 -6.17
C THR A 272 22.51 4.05 -6.38
N ALA A 273 23.48 4.94 -6.28
CA ALA A 273 23.36 6.33 -6.68
C ALA A 273 23.61 6.46 -8.19
N LEU A 274 22.73 7.14 -8.87
CA LEU A 274 22.74 7.39 -10.32
C LEU A 274 23.18 8.84 -10.55
N ALA A 275 24.45 9.04 -10.75
CA ALA A 275 25.09 10.35 -10.96
C ALA A 275 25.40 10.62 -12.43
N GLY A 276 25.66 11.88 -12.78
CA GLY A 276 26.02 12.28 -14.14
C GLY A 276 27.33 11.61 -14.65
N ARG A 277 28.23 11.25 -13.73
CA ARG A 277 29.48 10.56 -14.05
C ARG A 277 29.38 9.03 -14.09
N GLY A 278 28.18 8.50 -13.85
CA GLY A 278 27.89 7.07 -13.78
C GLY A 278 27.35 6.63 -12.42
N PRO A 279 26.85 5.39 -12.34
CA PRO A 279 26.34 4.85 -11.09
C PRO A 279 27.46 4.54 -10.11
N PHE A 280 27.19 4.73 -8.82
CA PHE A 280 28.09 4.30 -7.73
C PHE A 280 27.26 3.82 -6.53
N THR A 281 27.89 3.04 -5.66
CA THR A 281 27.29 2.62 -4.39
C THR A 281 27.74 3.60 -3.30
N PRO A 282 26.81 4.27 -2.60
CA PRO A 282 27.18 5.09 -1.44
C PRO A 282 27.80 4.25 -0.32
N ASP A 283 28.79 4.79 0.36
CA ASP A 283 29.46 4.12 1.48
C ASP A 283 28.43 3.66 2.52
N GLY A 284 28.51 2.38 2.92
CA GLY A 284 27.60 1.75 3.88
C GLY A 284 26.19 1.47 3.36
N ALA A 285 25.99 1.50 2.05
CA ALA A 285 24.70 1.24 1.43
C ALA A 285 24.72 0.13 0.35
N ASP A 286 25.77 -0.66 0.32
CA ASP A 286 25.92 -1.84 -0.55
C ASP A 286 25.07 -3.01 -0.08
N GLU A 287 24.97 -3.23 1.24
CA GLU A 287 24.19 -4.30 1.85
C GLU A 287 23.59 -3.81 3.18
N ILE A 288 22.33 -3.41 3.13
CA ILE A 288 21.58 -2.92 4.30
C ILE A 288 20.63 -4.02 4.76
N ASP A 289 20.99 -4.67 5.86
CA ASP A 289 20.16 -5.70 6.48
C ASP A 289 18.99 -5.11 7.26
N ILE A 290 17.79 -5.64 7.03
CA ILE A 290 16.55 -5.17 7.66
C ILE A 290 15.81 -6.37 8.26
N ASP A 291 15.65 -6.36 9.56
CA ASP A 291 14.90 -7.39 10.28
C ASP A 291 13.41 -7.40 9.84
N PRO A 292 12.71 -8.52 10.05
CA PRO A 292 11.28 -8.58 9.77
C PRO A 292 10.50 -7.50 10.51
N ARG A 293 9.53 -6.90 9.82
CA ARG A 293 8.61 -5.91 10.42
C ARG A 293 9.32 -4.73 11.08
N SER A 294 10.47 -4.32 10.54
CA SER A 294 11.29 -3.25 11.11
C SER A 294 11.61 -2.15 10.11
N THR A 295 12.14 -1.06 10.64
CA THR A 295 12.57 0.14 9.91
C THR A 295 13.99 0.46 10.27
N VAL A 296 14.85 0.71 9.29
CA VAL A 296 16.23 1.16 9.48
C VAL A 296 16.40 2.56 8.91
N GLN A 297 17.36 3.28 9.49
CA GLN A 297 17.81 4.59 9.02
C GLN A 297 19.25 4.50 8.57
N VAL A 298 19.52 5.06 7.39
CA VAL A 298 20.86 5.14 6.82
C VAL A 298 21.20 6.61 6.55
N ASP A 299 22.33 7.08 7.08
CA ASP A 299 22.81 8.42 6.80
C ASP A 299 23.66 8.42 5.52
N LEU A 300 23.15 9.05 4.49
CA LEU A 300 23.81 9.21 3.19
C LEU A 300 24.36 10.64 3.00
N SER A 301 24.37 11.47 4.02
CA SER A 301 24.69 12.90 3.91
C SER A 301 26.06 13.13 3.30
N LYS A 302 27.08 12.37 3.70
CA LYS A 302 28.45 12.50 3.17
C LYS A 302 28.55 12.01 1.72
N ALA A 303 27.92 10.88 1.42
CA ALA A 303 27.97 10.25 0.11
C ALA A 303 27.23 11.08 -0.97
N LEU A 304 26.19 11.83 -0.56
CA LEU A 304 25.34 12.60 -1.45
C LEU A 304 25.60 14.12 -1.38
N ALA A 305 26.63 14.58 -0.69
CA ALA A 305 26.95 16.01 -0.54
C ALA A 305 27.44 16.69 -1.82
N GLY A 306 27.81 15.93 -2.84
CA GLY A 306 28.42 16.41 -4.08
C GLY A 306 27.42 16.88 -5.13
N GLU A 307 27.32 16.12 -6.21
CA GLU A 307 26.41 16.39 -7.32
C GLU A 307 24.99 15.89 -7.08
N GLY A 308 24.02 16.38 -7.85
CA GLY A 308 22.66 15.86 -7.83
C GLY A 308 22.62 14.42 -8.36
N VAL A 309 21.88 13.54 -7.68
CA VAL A 309 21.79 12.13 -8.01
C VAL A 309 20.35 11.62 -7.90
N GLY A 310 20.05 10.52 -8.58
CA GLY A 310 18.91 9.66 -8.25
C GLY A 310 19.38 8.47 -7.43
N LEU A 311 18.52 7.86 -6.63
CA LEU A 311 18.82 6.60 -5.96
C LEU A 311 17.96 5.48 -6.53
N ARG A 312 18.57 4.33 -6.75
CA ARG A 312 17.90 3.07 -7.03
C ARG A 312 18.14 2.12 -5.87
N LEU A 313 17.07 1.61 -5.28
CA LEU A 313 17.12 0.57 -4.27
C LEU A 313 16.68 -0.75 -4.91
N SER A 314 17.33 -1.83 -4.54
CA SER A 314 17.01 -3.18 -5.00
C SER A 314 17.00 -4.14 -3.82
N ALA A 315 15.99 -4.99 -3.73
CA ALA A 315 15.82 -6.01 -2.71
C ALA A 315 15.13 -7.26 -3.29
N ASP A 316 15.31 -8.41 -2.64
CA ASP A 316 14.68 -9.67 -3.06
C ASP A 316 13.18 -9.71 -2.79
N ASP A 317 12.73 -9.03 -1.74
CA ASP A 317 11.32 -8.86 -1.38
C ASP A 317 10.92 -7.38 -1.35
N PRO A 318 9.62 -7.05 -1.47
CA PRO A 318 9.17 -5.67 -1.49
C PRO A 318 9.54 -4.91 -0.21
N VAL A 319 10.15 -3.75 -0.37
CA VAL A 319 10.51 -2.80 0.69
C VAL A 319 9.83 -1.46 0.47
N ILE A 320 9.76 -0.67 1.53
CA ILE A 320 9.31 0.72 1.50
C ILE A 320 10.53 1.58 1.76
N ALA A 321 10.73 2.61 0.96
CA ALA A 321 11.83 3.53 1.18
C ALA A 321 11.39 4.98 1.03
N ARG A 322 12.02 5.84 1.83
CA ARG A 322 11.88 7.29 1.75
C ARG A 322 13.20 7.96 2.07
N LEU A 323 13.54 8.97 1.28
CA LEU A 323 14.70 9.80 1.53
C LEU A 323 14.24 11.17 2.05
N PHE A 324 14.79 11.58 3.17
CA PHE A 324 14.65 12.91 3.72
C PHE A 324 15.92 13.70 3.44
N VAL A 325 15.78 14.82 2.78
CA VAL A 325 16.91 15.65 2.36
C VAL A 325 16.72 17.04 2.91
N GLN A 326 17.74 17.57 3.56
CA GLN A 326 17.80 18.95 3.96
C GLN A 326 18.92 19.63 3.18
N GLY A 327 18.57 20.72 2.50
CA GLY A 327 19.54 21.60 1.86
C GLY A 327 20.02 22.70 2.81
N LYS A 328 20.85 23.61 2.29
CA LYS A 328 21.14 24.87 2.98
C LYS A 328 19.84 25.68 3.12
N PRO A 329 19.72 26.58 4.11
CA PRO A 329 18.54 27.43 4.26
C PRO A 329 18.11 28.03 2.93
N GLY A 330 16.81 27.87 2.58
CA GLY A 330 16.25 28.29 1.29
C GLY A 330 16.17 27.22 0.19
N THR A 331 16.62 25.99 0.43
CA THR A 331 16.44 24.86 -0.51
C THR A 331 15.21 24.04 -0.18
N CYS A 332 14.50 23.65 -1.23
CA CYS A 332 13.29 22.83 -1.15
C CYS A 332 13.64 21.40 -0.74
N LEU A 333 12.81 20.81 0.10
CA LEU A 333 12.88 19.39 0.45
C LEU A 333 12.14 18.58 -0.61
N LEU A 334 12.75 17.54 -1.15
CA LEU A 334 12.15 16.69 -2.19
C LEU A 334 11.96 15.27 -1.67
N TYR A 335 10.77 14.75 -1.88
CA TYR A 335 10.39 13.41 -1.44
C TYR A 335 9.59 12.66 -2.48
N THR A 336 9.71 11.40 -2.47
CA THR A 336 8.91 10.30 -2.98
C THR A 336 9.57 9.45 -4.04
N SER A 337 9.47 8.13 -3.83
CA SER A 337 9.65 7.18 -4.91
C SER A 337 8.31 7.02 -5.63
N PRO A 338 8.20 7.24 -6.93
CA PRO A 338 7.07 6.73 -7.69
C PRO A 338 7.04 5.21 -7.58
N SER A 339 5.85 4.66 -7.33
CA SER A 339 5.67 3.21 -7.38
C SER A 339 5.99 2.70 -8.79
N PRO A 340 6.64 1.54 -8.96
CA PRO A 340 6.87 0.93 -10.26
C PRO A 340 5.59 0.77 -11.10
N ARG A 341 4.43 0.70 -10.46
CA ARG A 341 3.13 0.66 -11.14
C ARG A 341 2.73 1.97 -11.81
N ASP A 342 3.31 3.08 -11.37
CA ASP A 342 3.05 4.41 -11.97
C ASP A 342 3.87 4.63 -13.24
N LEU A 343 4.87 3.80 -13.48
CA LEU A 343 5.75 3.83 -14.66
C LEU A 343 5.33 2.83 -15.74
N SER A 344 4.40 1.91 -15.45
CA SER A 344 3.88 0.94 -16.39
C SER A 344 2.62 1.47 -17.09
N THR A 345 2.79 2.16 -18.17
CA THR A 345 1.75 2.41 -19.18
C THR A 345 2.26 1.97 -20.54
#